data_8c47c9f312e500cf3025ed1bc0412c88
#
_entry.id   8c47c9f312e500cf3025ed1bc0412c88
#
_cell.length_a   1.000
_cell.length_b   1.000
_cell.length_c   1.000
_cell.angle_alpha   90.00
_cell.angle_beta   90.00
_cell.angle_gamma   90.00
#
_symmetry.space_group_name_H-M   'P 1'
#
loop_
_entity.id
_entity.type
_entity.pdbx_description
1 polymer ?
#
loop_
_entity_poly.entity_id
_entity_poly.type
_entity_poly.pdbx_seq_one_letter_code
_entity_poly.pdbx_strand_id
1 'polypeptide(L)'
;VTGDGSQMRGFTNLEDIADGVIKALRPLGYEIINLGGHETISISELLTKIETLLGKKAVIEYIPRHPADVEANWADVSKAREMLGWQPTVSLDEGIKGLVDWYLEQRDWASQVLTP
;
A
#
# COMPACT_ATOMS: atom_id res chain seq x y z
N VAL A 1 10.44 -9.41 8.59
CA VAL A 1 10.23 -9.59 7.14
C VAL A 1 10.10 -11.07 6.87
N THR A 2 9.03 -11.47 6.18
CA THR A 2 8.80 -12.85 5.74
C THR A 2 9.69 -13.14 4.53
N GLY A 3 10.45 -14.22 4.55
CA GLY A 3 11.41 -14.52 3.49
C GLY A 3 12.60 -13.56 3.48
N ASP A 4 13.09 -13.23 2.29
CA ASP A 4 14.24 -12.34 2.07
C ASP A 4 13.83 -10.88 1.73
N GLY A 5 12.53 -10.61 1.65
CA GLY A 5 12.00 -9.30 1.29
C GLY A 5 11.93 -9.03 -0.22
N SER A 6 12.19 -10.04 -1.06
CA SER A 6 12.10 -9.91 -2.53
C SER A 6 10.66 -9.91 -3.06
N GLN A 7 9.69 -10.31 -2.24
CA GLN A 7 8.29 -10.35 -2.66
C GLN A 7 7.78 -8.97 -3.07
N MET A 8 7.11 -8.94 -4.23
CA MET A 8 6.57 -7.72 -4.82
C MET A 8 5.13 -7.47 -4.38
N ARG A 9 4.79 -6.23 -4.04
CA ARG A 9 3.43 -5.82 -3.66
C ARG A 9 3.05 -4.52 -4.36
N GLY A 10 1.79 -4.46 -4.81
CA GLY A 10 1.17 -3.22 -5.26
C GLY A 10 0.59 -2.47 -4.07
N PHE A 11 1.13 -1.29 -3.79
CA PHE A 11 0.61 -0.42 -2.74
C PHE A 11 -0.29 0.65 -3.34
N THR A 12 -1.31 1.06 -2.57
CA THR A 12 -2.26 2.10 -2.98
C THR A 12 -2.43 3.09 -1.86
N ASN A 13 -2.44 4.36 -2.20
CA ASN A 13 -2.74 5.41 -1.22
C ASN A 13 -4.19 5.30 -0.73
N LEU A 14 -4.40 5.58 0.54
CA LEU A 14 -5.71 5.50 1.18
C LEU A 14 -6.74 6.45 0.54
N GLU A 15 -6.32 7.64 0.15
CA GLU A 15 -7.20 8.64 -0.48
C GLU A 15 -7.68 8.17 -1.85
N ASP A 16 -6.83 7.52 -2.65
CA ASP A 16 -7.22 6.91 -3.92
C ASP A 16 -8.28 5.80 -3.70
N ILE A 17 -8.10 4.96 -2.68
CA ILE A 17 -9.10 3.93 -2.34
C ILE A 17 -10.41 4.58 -1.92
N ALA A 18 -10.37 5.59 -1.06
CA ALA A 18 -11.56 6.32 -0.61
C ALA A 18 -12.32 6.96 -1.79
N ASP A 19 -11.60 7.60 -2.72
CA ASP A 19 -12.19 8.17 -3.95
C ASP A 19 -12.87 7.07 -4.79
N GLY A 20 -12.22 5.92 -4.96
CA GLY A 20 -12.79 4.79 -5.70
C GLY A 20 -14.07 4.24 -5.06
N VAL A 21 -14.10 4.14 -3.72
CA VAL A 21 -15.29 3.73 -2.97
C VAL A 21 -16.43 4.76 -3.15
N ILE A 22 -16.13 6.05 -3.04
CA ILE A 22 -17.11 7.12 -3.25
C ILE A 22 -17.68 7.08 -4.68
N LYS A 23 -16.82 6.90 -5.68
CA LYS A 23 -17.27 6.78 -7.09
C LYS A 23 -18.14 5.56 -7.33
N ALA A 24 -18.01 4.51 -6.53
CA ALA A 24 -18.84 3.31 -6.60
C ALA A 24 -20.25 3.50 -5.97
N LEU A 25 -20.51 4.58 -5.23
CA LEU A 25 -21.80 4.89 -4.62
C LEU A 25 -22.82 5.39 -5.67
N ARG A 26 -23.08 4.56 -6.69
CA ARG A 26 -24.06 4.80 -7.75
C ARG A 26 -24.70 3.48 -8.17
N PRO A 27 -25.88 3.49 -8.83
CA PRO A 27 -26.51 2.26 -9.29
C PRO A 27 -25.67 1.58 -10.39
N LEU A 28 -25.00 0.49 -10.02
CA LEU A 28 -24.16 -0.32 -10.91
C LEU A 28 -24.70 -1.76 -11.08
N GLY A 29 -25.80 -2.12 -10.36
CA GLY A 29 -26.19 -3.50 -10.19
C GLY A 29 -25.21 -4.25 -9.27
N TYR A 30 -24.98 -5.52 -9.54
CA TYR A 30 -23.97 -6.32 -8.84
C TYR A 30 -22.70 -6.37 -9.67
N GLU A 31 -21.64 -5.76 -9.19
CA GLU A 31 -20.33 -5.71 -9.83
C GLU A 31 -19.20 -5.96 -8.83
N ILE A 32 -18.18 -6.67 -9.28
CA ILE A 32 -16.91 -6.80 -8.53
C ILE A 32 -15.88 -5.94 -9.25
N ILE A 33 -15.34 -4.95 -8.55
CA ILE A 33 -14.40 -3.97 -9.09
C ILE A 33 -13.18 -3.91 -8.19
N ASN A 34 -12.00 -4.15 -8.75
CA ASN A 34 -10.75 -4.00 -8.02
C ASN A 34 -10.36 -2.52 -7.93
N LEU A 35 -10.01 -2.10 -6.73
CA LEU A 35 -9.31 -0.84 -6.46
C LEU A 35 -7.94 -1.21 -5.88
N GLY A 36 -6.87 -0.79 -6.51
CA GLY A 36 -5.55 -1.23 -6.06
C GLY A 36 -4.39 -0.48 -6.69
N GLY A 37 -3.19 -0.76 -6.18
CA GLY A 37 -1.98 -0.14 -6.62
C GLY A 37 -1.54 -0.59 -8.01
N HIS A 38 -1.03 0.35 -8.75
CA HIS A 38 -0.46 0.18 -10.08
C HIS A 38 1.07 0.13 -10.04
N GLU A 39 1.67 0.66 -8.96
CA GLU A 39 3.10 0.63 -8.73
C GLU A 39 3.45 -0.54 -7.81
N THR A 40 4.34 -1.40 -8.29
CA THR A 40 4.83 -2.54 -7.51
C THR A 40 6.24 -2.28 -7.02
N ILE A 41 6.51 -2.71 -5.80
CA ILE A 41 7.82 -2.57 -5.17
C ILE A 41 8.10 -3.81 -4.31
N SER A 42 9.35 -4.19 -4.16
CA SER A 42 9.73 -5.22 -3.20
C SER A 42 9.65 -4.68 -1.76
N ILE A 43 9.47 -5.59 -0.81
CA ILE A 43 9.47 -5.21 0.62
C ILE A 43 10.82 -4.62 1.03
N SER A 44 11.93 -5.14 0.48
CA SER A 44 13.27 -4.61 0.74
C SER A 44 13.46 -3.19 0.24
N GLU A 45 12.95 -2.86 -0.97
CA GLU A 45 12.99 -1.50 -1.51
C GLU A 45 12.09 -0.55 -0.74
N LEU A 46 10.89 -1.01 -0.33
CA LEU A 46 9.98 -0.23 0.52
C LEU A 46 10.66 0.16 1.84
N LEU A 47 11.32 -0.80 2.51
CA LEU A 47 12.07 -0.53 3.73
C LEU A 47 13.17 0.50 3.50
N THR A 48 13.92 0.37 2.40
CA THR A 48 14.99 1.32 2.03
C THR A 48 14.45 2.74 1.83
N LYS A 49 13.28 2.88 1.21
CA LYS A 49 12.62 4.20 1.04
C LYS A 49 12.23 4.80 2.40
N ILE A 50 11.61 4.01 3.28
CA ILE A 50 11.23 4.47 4.64
C ILE A 50 12.47 4.84 5.46
N GLU A 51 13.52 4.03 5.44
CA GLU A 51 14.79 4.33 6.10
C GLU A 51 15.39 5.67 5.64
N THR A 52 15.33 5.91 4.34
CA THR A 52 15.85 7.14 3.73
C THR A 52 15.07 8.36 4.22
N LEU A 53 13.74 8.27 4.25
CA LEU A 53 12.87 9.35 4.73
C LEU A 53 13.05 9.65 6.23
N LEU A 54 13.26 8.61 7.03
CA LEU A 54 13.44 8.75 8.47
C LEU A 54 14.89 9.08 8.88
N GLY A 55 15.85 8.91 7.98
CA GLY A 55 17.29 9.02 8.29
C GLY A 55 17.76 8.00 9.32
N LYS A 56 17.12 6.84 9.39
CA LYS A 56 17.36 5.76 10.37
C LYS A 56 17.40 4.42 9.69
N LYS A 57 18.18 3.49 10.26
CA LYS A 57 18.20 2.10 9.83
C LYS A 57 17.21 1.27 10.64
N ALA A 58 16.46 0.42 9.94
CA ALA A 58 15.56 -0.52 10.57
C ALA A 58 16.33 -1.68 11.20
N VAL A 59 15.83 -2.17 12.33
CA VAL A 59 16.23 -3.48 12.86
C VAL A 59 15.32 -4.51 12.21
N ILE A 60 15.87 -5.32 11.31
CA ILE A 60 15.08 -6.25 10.50
C ILE A 60 15.28 -7.68 11.05
N GLU A 61 14.17 -8.32 11.41
CA GLU A 61 14.10 -9.74 11.67
C GLU A 61 13.53 -10.45 10.45
N TYR A 62 14.26 -11.45 9.95
CA TYR A 62 13.80 -12.29 8.85
C TYR A 62 13.23 -13.59 9.39
N ILE A 63 11.98 -13.88 9.03
CA ILE A 63 11.30 -15.12 9.40
C ILE A 63 11.05 -15.99 8.16
N PRO A 64 10.92 -17.31 8.32
CA PRO A 64 10.67 -18.21 7.19
C PRO A 64 9.44 -17.79 6.38
N ARG A 65 9.55 -17.92 5.06
CA ARG A 65 8.43 -17.63 4.14
C ARG A 65 7.28 -18.59 4.41
N HIS A 66 6.06 -18.02 4.52
CA HIS A 66 4.86 -18.86 4.63
C HIS A 66 4.56 -19.50 3.26
N PRO A 67 4.19 -20.81 3.20
CA PRO A 67 3.92 -21.49 1.92
C PRO A 67 2.81 -20.86 1.07
N ALA A 68 1.86 -20.15 1.69
CA ALA A 68 0.78 -19.44 1.01
C ALA A 68 1.16 -18.01 0.58
N ASP A 69 2.37 -17.54 0.88
CA ASP A 69 2.81 -16.19 0.48
C ASP A 69 3.18 -16.17 -1.00
N VAL A 70 2.49 -15.32 -1.78
CA VAL A 70 2.70 -15.18 -3.22
C VAL A 70 3.93 -14.32 -3.50
N GLU A 71 4.64 -14.63 -4.60
CA GLU A 71 5.85 -13.87 -4.98
C GLU A 71 5.53 -12.43 -5.37
N ALA A 72 4.42 -12.24 -6.07
CA ALA A 72 4.01 -10.92 -6.53
C ALA A 72 2.48 -10.79 -6.50
N ASN A 73 1.99 -9.60 -6.15
CA ASN A 73 0.58 -9.29 -6.11
C ASN A 73 0.35 -7.83 -6.48
N TRP A 74 -0.53 -7.60 -7.45
CA TRP A 74 -1.05 -6.28 -7.83
C TRP A 74 -2.46 -6.41 -8.38
N ALA A 75 -3.19 -5.30 -8.50
CA ALA A 75 -4.56 -5.29 -8.98
C ALA A 75 -4.64 -4.90 -10.46
N ASP A 76 -5.47 -5.61 -11.22
CA ASP A 76 -5.97 -5.11 -12.50
C ASP A 76 -7.15 -4.18 -12.23
N VAL A 77 -6.95 -2.91 -12.54
CA VAL A 77 -7.92 -1.81 -12.31
C VAL A 77 -8.62 -1.36 -13.59
N SER A 78 -8.50 -2.10 -14.68
CA SER A 78 -9.11 -1.76 -15.97
C SER A 78 -10.61 -1.52 -15.83
N LYS A 79 -11.31 -2.39 -15.10
CA LYS A 79 -12.74 -2.29 -14.84
C LYS A 79 -13.11 -1.04 -14.01
N ALA A 80 -12.29 -0.70 -13.03
CA ALA A 80 -12.48 0.53 -12.26
C ALA A 80 -12.38 1.78 -13.14
N ARG A 81 -11.42 1.78 -14.05
CA ARG A 81 -11.26 2.88 -15.02
C ARG A 81 -12.47 3.00 -15.94
N GLU A 82 -12.94 1.90 -16.52
CA GLU A 82 -14.06 1.89 -17.43
C GLU A 82 -15.39 2.25 -16.76
N MET A 83 -15.68 1.64 -15.62
CA MET A 83 -16.99 1.77 -14.96
C MET A 83 -17.09 2.97 -14.03
N LEU A 84 -16.01 3.34 -13.35
CA LEU A 84 -16.00 4.40 -12.34
C LEU A 84 -15.27 5.66 -12.80
N GLY A 85 -14.48 5.60 -13.90
CA GLY A 85 -13.54 6.64 -14.25
C GLY A 85 -12.43 6.79 -13.19
N TRP A 86 -12.14 5.71 -12.47
CA TRP A 86 -11.18 5.70 -11.38
C TRP A 86 -9.82 5.15 -11.81
N GLN A 87 -8.80 5.81 -11.37
CA GLN A 87 -7.41 5.30 -11.39
C GLN A 87 -6.67 5.90 -10.21
N PRO A 88 -5.65 5.20 -9.67
CA PRO A 88 -4.80 5.78 -8.63
C PRO A 88 -4.05 6.99 -9.19
N THR A 89 -3.91 8.02 -8.38
CA THR A 89 -3.29 9.31 -8.74
C THR A 89 -2.08 9.65 -7.89
N VAL A 90 -2.02 9.12 -6.68
CA VAL A 90 -0.91 9.36 -5.75
C VAL A 90 0.19 8.33 -6.03
N SER A 91 1.38 8.81 -6.35
CA SER A 91 2.55 7.94 -6.54
C SER A 91 2.95 7.24 -5.24
N LEU A 92 3.65 6.11 -5.35
CA LEU A 92 4.14 5.39 -4.18
C LEU A 92 5.04 6.26 -3.30
N ASP A 93 5.92 7.05 -3.91
CA ASP A 93 6.84 7.93 -3.17
C ASP A 93 6.11 9.03 -2.40
N GLU A 94 5.11 9.67 -3.01
CA GLU A 94 4.26 10.65 -2.34
C GLU A 94 3.46 10.02 -1.20
N GLY A 95 2.89 8.82 -1.44
CA GLY A 95 2.13 8.09 -0.44
C GLY A 95 2.98 7.68 0.77
N ILE A 96 4.18 7.16 0.55
CA ILE A 96 5.11 6.79 1.64
C ILE A 96 5.55 8.03 2.41
N LYS A 97 5.88 9.12 1.69
CA LYS A 97 6.26 10.39 2.35
C LYS A 97 5.12 10.91 3.22
N GLY A 98 3.90 10.96 2.69
CA GLY A 98 2.73 11.39 3.45
C GLY A 98 2.47 10.54 4.69
N LEU A 99 2.63 9.21 4.59
CA LEU A 99 2.50 8.29 5.73
C LEU A 99 3.56 8.56 6.80
N VAL A 100 4.82 8.78 6.39
CA VAL A 100 5.91 9.08 7.33
C VAL A 100 5.67 10.42 8.03
N ASP A 101 5.30 11.46 7.27
CA ASP A 101 5.00 12.79 7.81
C ASP A 101 3.85 12.70 8.83
N TRP A 102 2.75 12.04 8.46
CA TRP A 102 1.61 11.80 9.35
C TRP A 102 2.01 11.06 10.63
N TYR A 103 2.80 9.97 10.51
CA TYR A 103 3.24 9.22 11.68
C TYR A 103 4.11 10.06 12.63
N LEU A 104 4.99 10.90 12.09
CA LEU A 104 5.83 11.78 12.89
C LEU A 104 5.01 12.82 13.66
N GLU A 105 3.97 13.37 13.02
CA GLU A 105 3.05 14.32 13.66
C GLU A 105 2.16 13.65 14.73
N GLN A 106 1.72 12.41 14.47
CA GLN A 106 0.78 11.69 15.32
C GLN A 106 1.45 10.68 16.28
N ARG A 107 2.75 10.73 16.40
CA ARG A 107 3.56 9.72 17.07
C ARG A 107 3.16 9.46 18.53
N ASP A 108 2.70 10.48 19.24
CA ASP A 108 2.39 10.39 20.68
C ASP A 108 1.31 9.34 20.97
N TRP A 109 0.30 9.25 20.10
CA TRP A 109 -0.73 8.24 20.23
C TRP A 109 -0.52 7.02 19.30
N ALA A 110 -0.01 7.23 18.09
CA ALA A 110 0.18 6.16 17.13
C ALA A 110 1.18 5.09 17.61
N SER A 111 2.21 5.50 18.37
CA SER A 111 3.17 4.57 18.97
C SER A 111 2.57 3.71 20.10
N GLN A 112 1.37 4.04 20.59
CA GLN A 112 0.67 3.27 21.63
C GLN A 112 -0.32 2.26 21.04
N VAL A 113 -0.58 2.32 19.74
CA VAL A 113 -1.44 1.36 19.06
C VAL A 113 -0.71 0.03 18.97
N LEU A 114 -1.27 -0.97 19.66
CA LEU A 114 -0.75 -2.34 19.58
C LEU A 114 -1.15 -2.93 18.23
N THR A 115 -0.16 -3.32 17.44
CA THR A 115 -0.37 -4.14 16.24
C THR A 115 -0.21 -5.60 16.62
N PRO A 116 -1.13 -6.48 16.19
CA PRO A 116 -1.07 -7.91 16.51
C PRO A 116 0.13 -8.60 15.88
#